data_9d663a1f14bb9507bd920b05fbb838cb
#
_entry.id   9d663a1f14bb9507bd920b05fbb838cb
#
_cell.length_a   1.000
_cell.length_b   1.000
_cell.length_c   1.000
_cell.angle_alpha   90.00
_cell.angle_beta   90.00
_cell.angle_gamma   90.00
#
_symmetry.space_group_name_H-M   'P 1'
#
loop_
_entity.id
_entity.type
_entity.pdbx_description
1 polymer ?
#
loop_
_entity_poly.entity_id
_entity_poly.type
_entity_poly.pdbx_seq_one_letter_code
_entity_poly.pdbx_strand_id
1 'polypeptide(L)'
;RHECSLQWFVCLREELADQIKALKEMKEMAAAYGFDISQPAKNAHEAAQWLYFGYLAAIKTQNGAAMSVGRISTFLDIYIDRDLKNGTLTEKEAQEIIDHMVMKFRMVKFARIPSYNQLFSGDPTWATLEVGGLGQDGRSMVTKTDYRFLHTLNNMGPSPCLLYTSPSPRD
;
A
#
# COMPACT_ATOMS: atom_id res chain seq x y z
N ARG A 1 16.08 -15.36 36.64
CA ARG A 1 16.53 -14.71 35.37
C ARG A 1 16.52 -15.67 34.15
N HIS A 2 16.72 -16.99 34.32
CA HIS A 2 16.73 -17.96 33.22
C HIS A 2 15.33 -18.32 32.69
N GLU A 3 14.31 -18.37 33.53
CA GLU A 3 12.92 -18.69 33.12
C GLU A 3 12.33 -17.61 32.17
N CYS A 4 12.60 -16.32 32.45
CA CYS A 4 12.13 -15.22 31.62
C CYS A 4 12.76 -15.26 30.21
N SER A 5 13.99 -15.72 30.06
CA SER A 5 14.65 -15.85 28.74
C SER A 5 14.07 -17.00 27.90
N LEU A 6 13.75 -18.14 28.52
CA LEU A 6 13.19 -19.29 27.82
C LEU A 6 11.77 -18.99 27.30
N GLN A 7 10.95 -18.35 28.14
CA GLN A 7 9.60 -17.95 27.76
C GLN A 7 9.62 -16.94 26.59
N TRP A 8 10.57 -16.01 26.59
CA TRP A 8 10.74 -15.07 25.47
C TRP A 8 11.10 -15.78 24.17
N PHE A 9 12.00 -16.77 24.19
CA PHE A 9 12.34 -17.56 23.01
C PHE A 9 11.15 -18.38 22.48
N VAL A 10 10.34 -18.95 23.37
CA VAL A 10 9.12 -19.69 22.97
C VAL A 10 8.14 -18.74 22.28
N CYS A 11 7.83 -17.59 22.88
CA CYS A 11 6.92 -16.60 22.28
C CYS A 11 7.44 -16.12 20.91
N LEU A 12 8.72 -15.81 20.80
CA LEU A 12 9.31 -15.39 19.51
C LEU A 12 9.20 -16.48 18.43
N ARG A 13 9.42 -17.72 18.81
CA ARG A 13 9.29 -18.87 17.89
C ARG A 13 7.86 -19.06 17.41
N GLU A 14 6.88 -18.94 18.31
CA GLU A 14 5.46 -19.01 17.97
C GLU A 14 5.06 -17.88 17.04
N GLU A 15 5.47 -16.65 17.34
CA GLU A 15 5.21 -15.49 16.48
C GLU A 15 5.79 -15.66 15.07
N LEU A 16 7.02 -16.14 14.96
CA LEU A 16 7.64 -16.42 13.67
C LEU A 16 6.91 -17.53 12.89
N ALA A 17 6.43 -18.57 13.59
CA ALA A 17 5.64 -19.62 12.96
C ALA A 17 4.30 -19.11 12.41
N ASP A 18 3.64 -18.22 13.14
CA ASP A 18 2.40 -17.56 12.71
C ASP A 18 2.64 -16.62 11.53
N GLN A 19 3.74 -15.87 11.52
CA GLN A 19 4.12 -15.04 10.37
C GLN A 19 4.38 -15.89 9.12
N ILE A 20 5.08 -17.01 9.24
CA ILE A 20 5.31 -17.94 8.12
C ILE A 20 3.98 -18.48 7.59
N LYS A 21 3.05 -18.85 8.47
CA LYS A 21 1.73 -19.33 8.09
C LYS A 21 0.96 -18.24 7.34
N ALA A 22 0.91 -17.01 7.87
CA ALA A 22 0.23 -15.88 7.25
C ALA A 22 0.80 -15.56 5.85
N LEU A 23 2.12 -15.62 5.67
CA LEU A 23 2.75 -15.41 4.37
C LEU A 23 2.39 -16.51 3.36
N LYS A 24 2.24 -17.76 3.80
CA LYS A 24 1.77 -18.86 2.93
C LYS A 24 0.31 -18.64 2.51
N GLU A 25 -0.55 -18.25 3.45
CA GLU A 25 -1.95 -17.92 3.16
C GLU A 25 -2.06 -16.72 2.21
N MET A 26 -1.20 -15.70 2.35
CA MET A 26 -1.13 -14.60 1.39
C MET A 26 -0.74 -15.04 -0.02
N LYS A 27 0.19 -15.99 -0.15
CA LYS A 27 0.55 -16.56 -1.46
C LYS A 27 -0.64 -17.28 -2.11
N GLU A 28 -1.37 -18.08 -1.34
CA GLU A 28 -2.57 -18.77 -1.81
C GLU A 28 -3.66 -17.77 -2.24
N MET A 29 -3.88 -16.74 -1.43
CA MET A 29 -4.80 -15.66 -1.77
C MET A 29 -4.39 -14.96 -3.07
N ALA A 30 -3.13 -14.58 -3.22
CA ALA A 30 -2.64 -13.90 -4.43
C ALA A 30 -2.77 -14.80 -5.66
N ALA A 31 -2.47 -16.10 -5.54
CA ALA A 31 -2.63 -17.07 -6.62
C ALA A 31 -4.08 -17.20 -7.07
N ALA A 32 -5.07 -17.12 -6.17
CA ALA A 32 -6.49 -17.10 -6.51
C ALA A 32 -6.89 -15.88 -7.35
N TYR A 33 -6.14 -14.77 -7.26
CA TYR A 33 -6.30 -13.58 -8.11
C TYR A 33 -5.38 -13.60 -9.34
N GLY A 34 -4.63 -14.68 -9.58
CA GLY A 34 -3.74 -14.81 -10.72
C GLY A 34 -2.35 -14.18 -10.57
N PHE A 35 -1.93 -13.87 -9.34
CA PHE A 35 -0.63 -13.25 -9.06
C PHE A 35 0.29 -14.17 -8.27
N ASP A 36 1.56 -14.23 -8.68
CA ASP A 36 2.62 -14.92 -7.93
C ASP A 36 3.46 -13.91 -7.13
N ILE A 37 3.13 -13.76 -5.85
CA ILE A 37 3.89 -12.89 -4.95
C ILE A 37 5.12 -13.55 -4.32
N SER A 38 5.47 -14.77 -4.74
CA SER A 38 6.72 -15.43 -4.31
C SER A 38 7.95 -14.94 -5.07
N GLN A 39 7.74 -14.22 -6.16
CA GLN A 39 8.76 -13.64 -7.02
C GLN A 39 8.64 -12.11 -7.04
N PRO A 40 9.71 -11.38 -7.31
CA PRO A 40 9.63 -9.93 -7.55
C PRO A 40 8.66 -9.61 -8.69
N ALA A 41 7.95 -8.49 -8.57
CA ALA A 41 7.03 -8.03 -9.59
C ALA A 41 7.75 -7.81 -10.94
N LYS A 42 7.14 -8.25 -12.02
CA LYS A 42 7.71 -8.18 -13.37
C LYS A 42 7.32 -6.92 -14.13
N ASN A 43 6.18 -6.34 -13.80
CA ASN A 43 5.61 -5.17 -14.46
C ASN A 43 4.89 -4.24 -13.47
N ALA A 44 4.46 -3.08 -13.95
CA ALA A 44 3.80 -2.06 -13.14
C ALA A 44 2.50 -2.56 -12.49
N HIS A 45 1.71 -3.37 -13.21
CA HIS A 45 0.46 -3.92 -12.71
C HIS A 45 0.70 -4.92 -11.56
N GLU A 46 1.67 -5.82 -11.73
CA GLU A 46 2.07 -6.74 -10.65
C GLU A 46 2.62 -5.99 -9.45
N ALA A 47 3.44 -4.95 -9.66
CA ALA A 47 4.00 -4.15 -8.57
C ALA A 47 2.91 -3.43 -7.75
N ALA A 48 1.92 -2.83 -8.42
CA ALA A 48 0.78 -2.20 -7.78
C ALA A 48 -0.06 -3.21 -7.00
N GLN A 49 -0.32 -4.38 -7.57
CA GLN A 49 -1.10 -5.43 -6.91
C GLN A 49 -0.34 -6.04 -5.72
N TRP A 50 0.96 -6.26 -5.85
CA TRP A 50 1.82 -6.77 -4.79
C TRP A 50 1.83 -5.83 -3.58
N LEU A 51 2.00 -4.52 -3.85
CA LEU A 51 1.94 -3.48 -2.82
C LEU A 51 0.57 -3.46 -2.13
N TYR A 52 -0.52 -3.59 -2.89
CA TYR A 52 -1.86 -3.62 -2.34
C TYR A 52 -2.10 -4.83 -1.43
N PHE A 53 -1.61 -6.01 -1.77
CA PHE A 53 -1.71 -7.19 -0.90
C PHE A 53 -0.95 -6.99 0.42
N GLY A 54 0.26 -6.40 0.37
CA GLY A 54 1.00 -6.04 1.58
C GLY A 54 0.25 -5.03 2.46
N TYR A 55 -0.38 -4.04 1.83
CA TYR A 55 -1.20 -3.06 2.53
C TYR A 55 -2.42 -3.69 3.21
N LEU A 56 -3.11 -4.62 2.54
CA LEU A 56 -4.23 -5.36 3.14
C LEU A 56 -3.80 -6.17 4.37
N ALA A 57 -2.65 -6.83 4.31
CA ALA A 57 -2.10 -7.57 5.44
C ALA A 57 -1.81 -6.65 6.63
N ALA A 58 -1.21 -5.48 6.37
CA ALA A 58 -0.92 -4.48 7.39
C ALA A 58 -2.20 -3.93 8.04
N ILE A 59 -3.24 -3.61 7.25
CA ILE A 59 -4.54 -3.16 7.77
C ILE A 59 -5.19 -4.23 8.64
N LYS A 60 -5.17 -5.49 8.20
CA LYS A 60 -5.75 -6.60 8.94
C LYS A 60 -5.08 -6.80 10.29
N THR A 61 -3.76 -6.65 10.34
CA THR A 61 -2.97 -6.78 11.58
C THR A 61 -3.23 -5.61 12.52
N GLN A 62 -3.22 -4.38 12.01
CA GLN A 62 -3.44 -3.17 12.80
C GLN A 62 -4.90 -3.00 13.24
N ASN A 63 -5.84 -3.33 12.35
CA ASN A 63 -7.30 -3.17 12.53
C ASN A 63 -7.70 -1.79 13.06
N GLY A 64 -7.09 -0.74 12.57
CA GLY A 64 -7.32 0.65 12.99
C GLY A 64 -8.03 1.50 11.93
N ALA A 65 -8.44 2.70 12.33
CA ALA A 65 -9.17 3.64 11.47
C ALA A 65 -8.31 4.23 10.35
N ALA A 66 -7.01 4.36 10.58
CA ALA A 66 -6.08 4.96 9.66
C ALA A 66 -4.84 4.09 9.50
N MET A 67 -4.35 3.97 8.27
CA MET A 67 -3.11 3.26 7.95
C MET A 67 -2.40 4.01 6.84
N SER A 68 -1.19 4.50 7.12
CA SER A 68 -0.38 5.18 6.11
C SER A 68 0.12 4.20 5.07
N VAL A 69 0.00 4.59 3.81
CA VAL A 69 0.60 3.88 2.66
C VAL A 69 2.05 4.32 2.47
N GLY A 70 2.36 5.53 2.89
CA GLY A 70 3.67 6.15 2.73
C GLY A 70 3.94 6.61 1.30
N ARG A 71 5.22 6.70 0.95
CA ARG A 71 5.67 7.14 -0.37
C ARG A 71 5.81 5.96 -1.33
N ILE A 72 4.72 5.59 -1.97
CA ILE A 72 4.68 4.48 -2.94
C ILE A 72 4.91 4.93 -4.39
N SER A 73 4.78 6.22 -4.66
CA SER A 73 4.93 6.80 -6.00
C SER A 73 6.31 6.55 -6.59
N THR A 74 7.37 6.79 -5.83
CA THR A 74 8.76 6.53 -6.24
C THR A 74 9.02 5.05 -6.56
N PHE A 75 8.44 4.16 -5.77
CA PHE A 75 8.55 2.71 -6.03
C PHE A 75 7.82 2.32 -7.31
N LEU A 76 6.58 2.75 -7.48
CA LEU A 76 5.79 2.42 -8.67
C LEU A 76 6.34 3.07 -9.94
N ASP A 77 6.92 4.26 -9.83
CA ASP A 77 7.51 4.98 -10.97
C ASP A 77 8.64 4.19 -11.62
N ILE A 78 9.41 3.42 -10.85
CA ILE A 78 10.48 2.54 -11.38
C ILE A 78 9.90 1.54 -12.40
N TYR A 79 8.78 0.91 -12.06
CA TYR A 79 8.13 -0.09 -12.92
C TYR A 79 7.40 0.58 -14.08
N ILE A 80 6.64 1.64 -13.80
CA ILE A 80 5.87 2.37 -14.82
C ILE A 80 6.80 2.98 -15.87
N ASP A 81 7.86 3.68 -15.46
CA ASP A 81 8.80 4.30 -16.39
C ASP A 81 9.53 3.25 -17.26
N ARG A 82 9.92 2.14 -16.65
CA ARG A 82 10.51 1.01 -17.39
C ARG A 82 9.53 0.43 -18.41
N ASP A 83 8.28 0.18 -18.03
CA ASP A 83 7.30 -0.47 -18.89
C ASP A 83 6.85 0.48 -20.02
N LEU A 84 6.78 1.80 -19.75
CA LEU A 84 6.56 2.83 -20.77
C LEU A 84 7.70 2.88 -21.77
N LYS A 85 8.96 2.86 -21.31
CA LYS A 85 10.14 2.85 -22.19
C LYS A 85 10.24 1.60 -23.07
N ASN A 86 9.80 0.48 -22.54
CA ASN A 86 9.75 -0.79 -23.27
C ASN A 86 8.56 -0.88 -24.23
N GLY A 87 7.62 0.07 -24.19
CA GLY A 87 6.42 0.05 -25.01
C GLY A 87 5.39 -1.02 -24.59
N THR A 88 5.55 -1.63 -23.42
CA THR A 88 4.63 -2.62 -22.86
C THR A 88 3.47 -2.00 -22.09
N LEU A 89 3.54 -0.70 -21.84
CA LEU A 89 2.53 0.10 -21.15
C LEU A 89 2.37 1.43 -21.88
N THR A 90 1.15 1.93 -21.96
CA THR A 90 0.84 3.29 -22.45
C THR A 90 0.63 4.25 -21.29
N GLU A 91 0.73 5.57 -21.53
CA GLU A 91 0.47 6.58 -20.50
C GLU A 91 -0.97 6.48 -19.93
N LYS A 92 -1.93 6.11 -20.78
CA LYS A 92 -3.32 5.89 -20.37
C LYS A 92 -3.44 4.71 -19.42
N GLU A 93 -2.86 3.57 -19.76
CA GLU A 93 -2.86 2.37 -18.92
C GLU A 93 -2.10 2.60 -17.62
N ALA A 94 -1.00 3.38 -17.64
CA ALA A 94 -0.28 3.78 -16.44
C ALA A 94 -1.17 4.58 -15.48
N GLN A 95 -1.98 5.52 -16.02
CA GLN A 95 -2.95 6.26 -15.21
C GLN A 95 -4.06 5.35 -14.69
N GLU A 96 -4.58 4.43 -15.51
CA GLU A 96 -5.61 3.46 -15.09
C GLU A 96 -5.14 2.56 -13.94
N ILE A 97 -3.89 2.11 -13.94
CA ILE A 97 -3.31 1.34 -12.81
C ILE A 97 -3.37 2.15 -11.51
N ILE A 98 -3.00 3.43 -11.56
CA ILE A 98 -3.03 4.31 -10.39
C ILE A 98 -4.47 4.60 -9.94
N ASP A 99 -5.36 4.88 -10.88
CA ASP A 99 -6.79 5.11 -10.58
C ASP A 99 -7.41 3.89 -9.91
N HIS A 100 -7.16 2.69 -10.42
CA HIS A 100 -7.62 1.43 -9.82
C HIS A 100 -7.05 1.21 -8.42
N MET A 101 -5.79 1.56 -8.19
CA MET A 101 -5.16 1.44 -6.88
C MET A 101 -5.81 2.38 -5.86
N VAL A 102 -6.09 3.62 -6.23
CA VAL A 102 -6.80 4.58 -5.39
C VAL A 102 -8.23 4.11 -5.09
N MET A 103 -8.93 3.57 -6.10
CA MET A 103 -10.25 2.96 -5.87
C MET A 103 -10.20 1.84 -4.84
N LYS A 104 -9.20 0.95 -4.92
CA LYS A 104 -9.01 -0.13 -3.96
C LYS A 104 -8.75 0.39 -2.56
N PHE A 105 -7.96 1.45 -2.38
CA PHE A 105 -7.78 2.08 -1.07
C PHE A 105 -9.10 2.62 -0.50
N ARG A 106 -9.97 3.18 -1.32
CA ARG A 106 -11.29 3.64 -0.89
C ARG A 106 -12.25 2.52 -0.50
N MET A 107 -12.05 1.32 -1.03
CA MET A 107 -12.90 0.15 -0.74
C MET A 107 -12.50 -0.58 0.54
N VAL A 108 -11.28 -0.38 1.03
CA VAL A 108 -10.76 -1.10 2.20
C VAL A 108 -11.42 -0.61 3.47
N LYS A 109 -11.96 -1.57 4.23
CA LYS A 109 -12.56 -1.33 5.54
C LYS A 109 -11.89 -2.22 6.58
N PHE A 110 -11.83 -1.74 7.83
CA PHE A 110 -11.44 -2.54 8.97
C PHE A 110 -12.67 -3.01 9.76
N ALA A 111 -12.51 -4.05 10.57
CA ALA A 111 -13.59 -4.55 11.43
C ALA A 111 -13.94 -3.53 12.51
N ARG A 112 -15.22 -3.14 12.60
CA ARG A 112 -15.71 -2.13 13.52
C ARG A 112 -16.85 -2.70 14.37
N ILE A 113 -16.90 -2.28 15.63
CA ILE A 113 -18.08 -2.49 16.45
C ILE A 113 -19.22 -1.56 16.00
N PRO A 114 -20.50 -1.95 16.19
CA PRO A 114 -21.63 -1.18 15.68
C PRO A 114 -21.66 0.29 16.12
N SER A 115 -21.35 0.59 17.37
CA SER A 115 -21.32 1.97 17.90
C SER A 115 -20.26 2.84 17.20
N TYR A 116 -19.10 2.27 16.89
CA TYR A 116 -18.05 2.97 16.17
C TYR A 116 -18.46 3.24 14.72
N ASN A 117 -19.12 2.27 14.09
CA ASN A 117 -19.62 2.42 12.73
C ASN A 117 -20.69 3.50 12.59
N GLN A 118 -21.53 3.68 13.62
CA GLN A 118 -22.51 4.79 13.69
C GLN A 118 -21.80 6.15 13.74
N LEU A 119 -20.72 6.26 14.53
CA LEU A 119 -19.98 7.51 14.70
C LEU A 119 -19.27 7.96 13.40
N PHE A 120 -18.73 7.03 12.64
CA PHE A 120 -17.96 7.30 11.43
C PHE A 120 -18.71 7.01 10.12
N SER A 121 -20.03 6.82 10.18
CA SER A 121 -20.90 6.63 9.00
C SER A 121 -20.43 5.56 8.00
N GLY A 122 -19.67 4.56 8.47
CA GLY A 122 -19.15 3.49 7.63
C GLY A 122 -17.98 3.89 6.73
N ASP A 123 -17.25 4.94 7.04
CA ASP A 123 -16.07 5.38 6.30
C ASP A 123 -15.07 4.24 6.08
N PRO A 124 -14.40 4.18 4.92
CA PRO A 124 -13.28 3.26 4.70
C PRO A 124 -12.09 3.59 5.60
N THR A 125 -11.08 2.72 5.62
CA THR A 125 -9.82 2.99 6.30
C THR A 125 -9.16 4.23 5.67
N TRP A 126 -8.77 5.17 6.50
CA TRP A 126 -8.08 6.37 6.05
C TRP A 126 -6.65 6.02 5.65
N ALA A 127 -6.35 6.20 4.37
CA ALA A 127 -5.02 5.97 3.82
C ALA A 127 -4.29 7.31 3.66
N THR A 128 -3.12 7.44 4.27
CA THR A 128 -2.25 8.59 4.04
C THR A 128 -1.23 8.23 2.98
N LEU A 129 -1.24 8.98 1.88
CA LEU A 129 -0.29 8.85 0.78
C LEU A 129 0.65 10.07 0.79
N GLU A 130 1.95 9.80 0.82
CA GLU A 130 2.98 10.81 0.72
C GLU A 130 3.43 10.96 -0.73
N VAL A 131 3.47 12.20 -1.24
CA VAL A 131 3.90 12.53 -2.60
C VAL A 131 5.07 13.51 -2.56
N GLY A 132 6.03 13.31 -3.46
CA GLY A 132 7.21 14.16 -3.58
C GLY A 132 8.16 14.10 -2.37
N GLY A 133 8.69 15.24 -1.96
CA GLY A 133 9.63 15.38 -0.87
C GLY A 133 11.09 15.27 -1.30
N LEU A 134 11.99 15.14 -0.31
CA LEU A 134 13.43 15.04 -0.51
C LEU A 134 13.95 13.68 -0.06
N GLY A 135 14.95 13.16 -0.76
CA GLY A 135 15.75 12.03 -0.33
C GLY A 135 16.75 12.41 0.75
N GLN A 136 17.37 11.42 1.39
CA GLN A 136 18.42 11.65 2.40
C GLN A 136 19.63 12.43 1.85
N ASP A 137 19.86 12.35 0.56
CA ASP A 137 20.92 13.06 -0.18
C ASP A 137 20.47 14.43 -0.69
N GLY A 138 19.30 14.92 -0.29
CA GLY A 138 18.74 16.21 -0.67
C GLY A 138 18.16 16.27 -2.09
N ARG A 139 18.16 15.16 -2.86
CA ARG A 139 17.52 15.13 -4.17
C ARG A 139 16.01 15.15 -4.07
N SER A 140 15.36 15.83 -5.03
CA SER A 140 13.91 15.77 -5.17
C SER A 140 13.46 14.33 -5.46
N MET A 141 12.45 13.88 -4.72
CA MET A 141 11.78 12.59 -4.90
C MET A 141 10.49 12.70 -5.73
N VAL A 142 10.25 13.86 -6.32
CA VAL A 142 9.09 14.08 -7.19
C VAL A 142 9.23 13.26 -8.46
N THR A 143 8.21 12.46 -8.77
CA THR A 143 8.14 11.58 -9.93
C THR A 143 6.91 11.88 -10.79
N LYS A 144 6.85 11.35 -12.01
CA LYS A 144 5.64 11.42 -12.83
C LYS A 144 4.46 10.73 -12.16
N THR A 145 4.71 9.69 -11.40
CA THR A 145 3.67 8.93 -10.70
C THR A 145 3.03 9.74 -9.55
N ASP A 146 3.74 10.69 -8.94
CA ASP A 146 3.12 11.65 -8.02
C ASP A 146 2.03 12.47 -8.73
N TYR A 147 2.33 12.96 -9.93
CA TYR A 147 1.35 13.69 -10.74
C TYR A 147 0.18 12.81 -11.19
N ARG A 148 0.41 11.51 -11.44
CA ARG A 148 -0.68 10.56 -11.74
C ARG A 148 -1.61 10.38 -10.53
N PHE A 149 -1.07 10.28 -9.32
CA PHE A 149 -1.89 10.25 -8.10
C PHE A 149 -2.71 11.54 -7.94
N LEU A 150 -2.13 12.69 -8.18
CA LEU A 150 -2.87 13.97 -8.15
C LEU A 150 -3.91 14.05 -9.28
N HIS A 151 -3.59 13.54 -10.45
CA HIS A 151 -4.53 13.51 -11.58
C HIS A 151 -5.74 12.61 -11.32
N THR A 152 -5.59 11.55 -10.52
CA THR A 152 -6.72 10.72 -10.09
C THR A 152 -7.83 11.51 -9.41
N LEU A 153 -7.51 12.62 -8.75
CA LEU A 153 -8.51 13.53 -8.16
C LEU A 153 -9.42 14.16 -9.22
N ASN A 154 -8.89 14.43 -10.41
CA ASN A 154 -9.68 14.92 -11.53
C ASN A 154 -10.54 13.82 -12.15
N ASN A 155 -10.01 12.58 -12.24
CA ASN A 155 -10.70 11.46 -12.85
C ASN A 155 -11.84 10.93 -11.98
N MET A 156 -11.64 10.93 -10.66
CA MET A 156 -12.51 10.23 -9.71
C MET A 156 -13.16 11.15 -8.67
N GLY A 157 -12.85 12.42 -8.72
CA GLY A 157 -13.28 13.39 -7.71
C GLY A 157 -12.56 13.24 -6.37
N PRO A 158 -12.86 14.11 -5.40
CA PRO A 158 -12.21 14.09 -4.11
C PRO A 158 -12.48 12.80 -3.37
N SER A 159 -11.43 12.27 -2.74
CA SER A 159 -11.50 11.08 -1.90
C SER A 159 -11.30 11.49 -0.44
N PRO A 160 -12.38 11.55 0.37
CA PRO A 160 -12.27 11.99 1.76
C PRO A 160 -11.42 11.05 2.63
N CYS A 161 -11.18 9.84 2.16
CA CYS A 161 -10.45 8.81 2.90
C CYS A 161 -9.00 8.65 2.44
N LEU A 162 -8.57 9.39 1.43
CA LEU A 162 -7.19 9.42 0.97
C LEU A 162 -6.60 10.80 1.23
N LEU A 163 -5.62 10.86 2.13
CA LEU A 163 -4.93 12.08 2.47
C LEU A 163 -3.60 12.14 1.73
N TYR A 164 -3.41 13.18 0.93
CA TYR A 164 -2.13 13.47 0.28
C TYR A 164 -1.31 14.38 1.18
N THR A 165 -0.07 14.00 1.45
CA THR A 165 0.89 14.82 2.18
C THR A 165 2.16 14.95 1.38
N SER A 166 2.79 16.12 1.48
CA SER A 166 4.15 16.35 1.00
C SER A 166 4.94 16.91 2.18
N PRO A 167 6.10 16.32 2.51
CA PRO A 167 6.93 16.89 3.57
C PRO A 167 7.34 18.31 3.17
N SER A 168 7.21 19.23 4.11
CA SER A 168 7.69 20.60 3.91
C SER A 168 9.21 20.59 3.73
N PRO A 169 9.78 21.34 2.80
CA PRO A 169 11.23 21.48 2.68
C PRO A 169 11.87 22.23 3.85
N ARG A 170 11.08 22.61 4.86
CA ARG A 170 11.53 23.36 6.05
C ARG A 170 11.43 22.57 7.37
N ASP A 171 10.97 21.31 7.32
CA ASP A 171 10.84 20.44 8.49
C ASP A 171 12.03 19.50 8.61
#